data_b050ba85bbdb2e52eb8c1b44d2174086
#
_entry.id   b050ba85bbdb2e52eb8c1b44d2174086
#
_cell.length_a   1.000
_cell.length_b   1.000
_cell.length_c   1.000
_cell.angle_alpha   90.00
_cell.angle_beta   90.00
_cell.angle_gamma   90.00
#
_symmetry.space_group_name_H-M   'P 1'
#
loop_
_entity.id
_entity.type
_entity.pdbx_description
1 polymer ?
#
loop_
_entity_poly.entity_id
_entity_poly.type
_entity_poly.pdbx_seq_one_letter_code
_entity_poly.pdbx_strand_id
1 'polypeptide(L)'
;HGMAIPASGDELLPMFAATRQLGTTVVVLFTIGVVAASFSSADSAMTALTTSFCVDICGRHGDERLRRRVHLGMAAMFVVLILLFRLINSTSVIDAIYVLCSYTYGPLLGLFAFGLLTHRGVADRAVPFIAVASPLLCFALDTTVQATTGYKFGYELLMLNGLITFSGLWVSGMVKKQGEHV
;
A
#
# COMPACT_ATOMS: atom_id res chain seq x y z
N HIS A 1 -25.30 -18.19 -23.53
CA HIS A 1 -26.01 -17.09 -22.91
C HIS A 1 -25.15 -15.84 -23.09
N GLY A 2 -25.59 -14.91 -23.99
CA GLY A 2 -24.79 -13.77 -24.43
C GLY A 2 -24.62 -12.67 -23.38
N MET A 3 -23.89 -12.93 -22.31
CA MET A 3 -23.37 -11.87 -21.46
C MET A 3 -22.10 -11.31 -22.11
N ALA A 4 -22.04 -9.99 -22.25
CA ALA A 4 -20.83 -9.32 -22.66
C ALA A 4 -19.71 -9.65 -21.67
N ILE A 5 -18.54 -10.05 -22.19
CA ILE A 5 -17.39 -10.31 -21.34
C ILE A 5 -16.95 -8.96 -20.76
N PRO A 6 -16.88 -8.79 -19.42
CA PRO A 6 -16.45 -7.53 -18.82
C PRO A 6 -15.02 -7.21 -19.19
N ALA A 7 -14.71 -5.93 -19.31
CA ALA A 7 -13.40 -5.42 -19.69
C ALA A 7 -12.34 -5.67 -18.61
N SER A 8 -12.76 -5.83 -17.34
CA SER A 8 -11.88 -6.17 -16.23
C SER A 8 -12.49 -7.23 -15.33
N GLY A 9 -11.64 -8.00 -14.63
CA GLY A 9 -12.07 -9.01 -13.66
C GLY A 9 -12.87 -8.45 -12.49
N ASP A 10 -12.66 -7.16 -12.16
CA ASP A 10 -13.32 -6.45 -11.07
C ASP A 10 -14.80 -6.20 -11.33
N GLU A 11 -15.20 -6.15 -12.61
CA GLU A 11 -16.60 -5.93 -13.02
C GLU A 11 -17.44 -7.21 -13.02
N LEU A 12 -16.80 -8.39 -12.99
CA LEU A 12 -17.48 -9.69 -13.07
C LEU A 12 -18.54 -9.85 -11.98
N LEU A 13 -18.17 -9.59 -10.75
CA LEU A 13 -19.01 -9.83 -9.57
C LEU A 13 -20.16 -8.83 -9.45
N PRO A 14 -19.95 -7.50 -9.62
CA PRO A 14 -21.02 -6.53 -9.72
C PRO A 14 -21.96 -6.77 -10.92
N MET A 15 -21.40 -7.14 -12.07
CA MET A 15 -22.17 -7.42 -13.27
C MET A 15 -23.05 -8.68 -13.09
N PHE A 16 -22.50 -9.74 -12.48
CA PHE A 16 -23.27 -10.94 -12.18
C PHE A 16 -24.37 -10.68 -11.15
N ALA A 17 -24.08 -9.89 -10.11
CA ALA A 17 -25.06 -9.46 -9.12
C ALA A 17 -26.16 -8.56 -9.74
N ALA A 18 -25.81 -7.70 -10.70
CA ALA A 18 -26.75 -6.81 -11.40
C ALA A 18 -27.64 -7.56 -12.41
N THR A 19 -27.24 -8.74 -12.89
CA THR A 19 -28.12 -9.59 -13.71
C THR A 19 -29.24 -10.11 -12.84
N ARG A 20 -30.48 -9.66 -13.11
CA ARG A 20 -31.70 -10.05 -12.36
C ARG A 20 -31.99 -11.55 -12.28
N GLN A 21 -31.11 -12.40 -12.76
CA GLN A 21 -31.22 -13.86 -12.70
C GLN A 21 -31.25 -14.39 -11.25
N LEU A 22 -30.64 -13.69 -10.30
CA LEU A 22 -30.62 -14.04 -8.87
C LEU A 22 -31.78 -13.43 -8.07
N GLY A 23 -32.63 -12.63 -8.71
CA GLY A 23 -33.73 -11.93 -8.05
C GLY A 23 -33.31 -10.59 -7.41
N THR A 24 -34.23 -9.64 -7.36
CA THR A 24 -33.98 -8.27 -6.87
C THR A 24 -33.53 -8.25 -5.42
N THR A 25 -34.01 -9.17 -4.57
CA THR A 25 -33.63 -9.26 -3.17
C THR A 25 -32.14 -9.54 -2.98
N VAL A 26 -31.59 -10.45 -3.80
CA VAL A 26 -30.14 -10.79 -3.75
C VAL A 26 -29.28 -9.58 -4.16
N VAL A 27 -29.70 -8.86 -5.21
CA VAL A 27 -29.00 -7.65 -5.66
C VAL A 27 -28.96 -6.59 -4.55
N VAL A 28 -30.09 -6.34 -3.90
CA VAL A 28 -30.18 -5.36 -2.81
C VAL A 28 -29.33 -5.76 -1.62
N LEU A 29 -29.42 -7.00 -1.17
CA LEU A 29 -28.63 -7.52 -0.04
C LEU A 29 -27.13 -7.49 -0.35
N PHE A 30 -26.75 -7.87 -1.56
CA PHE A 30 -25.36 -7.81 -2.01
C PHE A 30 -24.83 -6.36 -2.00
N THR A 31 -25.58 -5.43 -2.55
CA THR A 31 -25.20 -4.00 -2.59
C THR A 31 -25.03 -3.45 -1.18
N ILE A 32 -26.00 -3.69 -0.29
CA ILE A 32 -25.93 -3.25 1.12
C ILE A 32 -24.70 -3.88 1.79
N GLY A 33 -24.45 -5.16 1.58
CA GLY A 33 -23.31 -5.87 2.16
C GLY A 33 -21.97 -5.29 1.72
N VAL A 34 -21.80 -5.01 0.41
CA VAL A 34 -20.58 -4.38 -0.14
C VAL A 34 -20.39 -2.97 0.42
N VAL A 35 -21.45 -2.16 0.46
CA VAL A 35 -21.39 -0.81 1.04
C VAL A 35 -21.02 -0.87 2.51
N ALA A 36 -21.66 -1.71 3.29
CA ALA A 36 -21.38 -1.84 4.73
C ALA A 36 -19.94 -2.30 4.98
N ALA A 37 -19.44 -3.28 4.24
CA ALA A 37 -18.06 -3.76 4.35
C ALA A 37 -17.04 -2.67 3.99
N SER A 38 -17.31 -1.91 2.92
CA SER A 38 -16.45 -0.80 2.50
C SER A 38 -16.39 0.31 3.54
N PHE A 39 -17.53 0.69 4.12
CA PHE A 39 -17.59 1.69 5.19
C PHE A 39 -16.83 1.23 6.44
N SER A 40 -16.99 -0.01 6.86
CA SER A 40 -16.30 -0.56 8.02
C SER A 40 -14.78 -0.51 7.86
N SER A 41 -14.27 -0.92 6.70
CA SER A 41 -12.83 -0.91 6.41
C SER A 41 -12.28 0.52 6.31
N ALA A 42 -13.00 1.42 5.63
CA ALA A 42 -12.58 2.81 5.47
C ALA A 42 -12.54 3.56 6.80
N ASP A 43 -13.56 3.38 7.65
CA ASP A 43 -13.64 4.02 8.97
C ASP A 43 -12.50 3.58 9.89
N SER A 44 -12.22 2.28 9.92
CA SER A 44 -11.10 1.73 10.69
C SER A 44 -9.75 2.29 10.24
N ALA A 45 -9.51 2.34 8.93
CA ALA A 45 -8.28 2.89 8.36
C ALA A 45 -8.13 4.40 8.66
N MET A 46 -9.19 5.19 8.48
CA MET A 46 -9.19 6.63 8.78
C MET A 46 -8.94 6.90 10.26
N THR A 47 -9.56 6.11 11.13
CA THR A 47 -9.40 6.25 12.59
C THR A 47 -7.97 5.90 13.00
N ALA A 48 -7.39 4.82 12.47
CA ALA A 48 -6.01 4.43 12.74
C ALA A 48 -5.02 5.51 12.29
N LEU A 49 -5.15 6.01 11.05
CA LEU A 49 -4.28 7.08 10.52
C LEU A 49 -4.42 8.38 11.30
N THR A 50 -5.66 8.77 11.66
CA THR A 50 -5.92 9.96 12.46
C THR A 50 -5.26 9.85 13.83
N THR A 51 -5.38 8.69 14.47
CA THR A 51 -4.80 8.46 15.80
C THR A 51 -3.27 8.46 15.74
N SER A 52 -2.68 7.73 14.79
CA SER A 52 -1.24 7.72 14.61
C SER A 52 -0.68 9.12 14.32
N PHE A 53 -1.32 9.89 13.46
CA PHE A 53 -0.91 11.26 13.20
C PHE A 53 -0.96 12.16 14.44
N CYS A 54 -2.06 12.10 15.21
CA CYS A 54 -2.21 12.94 16.40
C CYS A 54 -1.25 12.54 17.53
N VAL A 55 -1.05 11.24 17.72
CA VAL A 55 -0.26 10.68 18.81
C VAL A 55 1.22 10.63 18.47
N ASP A 56 1.58 10.01 17.33
CA ASP A 56 2.97 9.71 16.99
C ASP A 56 3.68 10.91 16.38
N ILE A 57 2.97 11.71 15.57
CA ILE A 57 3.58 12.86 14.87
C ILE A 57 3.40 14.16 15.67
N CYS A 58 2.18 14.46 16.14
CA CYS A 58 1.89 15.69 16.86
C CYS A 58 2.17 15.60 18.37
N GLY A 59 2.33 14.41 18.94
CA GLY A 59 2.56 14.19 20.37
C GLY A 59 1.42 14.69 21.28
N ARG A 60 0.21 14.87 20.72
CA ARG A 60 -0.94 15.42 21.45
C ARG A 60 -1.96 14.34 21.74
N HIS A 61 -1.94 13.88 23.00
CA HIS A 61 -2.93 12.95 23.52
C HIS A 61 -4.15 13.75 24.04
N GLY A 62 -5.35 13.48 23.49
CA GLY A 62 -6.60 14.00 24.04
C GLY A 62 -7.10 15.34 23.47
N ASP A 63 -6.46 15.92 22.47
CA ASP A 63 -6.97 17.13 21.79
C ASP A 63 -8.04 16.76 20.76
N GLU A 64 -9.32 16.78 21.18
CA GLU A 64 -10.45 16.44 20.31
C GLU A 64 -10.58 17.36 19.09
N ARG A 65 -10.22 18.64 19.23
CA ARG A 65 -10.30 19.61 18.12
C ARG A 65 -9.28 19.30 17.06
N LEU A 66 -8.05 18.95 17.46
CA LEU A 66 -7.00 18.52 16.55
C LEU A 66 -7.41 17.23 15.85
N ARG A 67 -7.86 16.24 16.64
CA ARG A 67 -8.30 14.94 16.12
C ARG A 67 -9.39 15.07 15.06
N ARG A 68 -10.41 15.92 15.31
CA ARG A 68 -11.49 16.16 14.34
C ARG A 68 -11.00 16.83 13.05
N ARG A 69 -10.07 17.79 13.16
CA ARG A 69 -9.47 18.46 11.98
C ARG A 69 -8.61 17.50 11.17
N VAL A 70 -7.78 16.70 11.83
CA VAL A 70 -6.95 15.69 11.19
C VAL A 70 -7.80 14.63 10.52
N HIS A 71 -8.87 14.16 11.18
CA HIS A 71 -9.80 13.19 10.61
C HIS A 71 -10.47 13.72 9.33
N LEU A 72 -10.94 14.96 9.35
CA LEU A 72 -11.52 15.60 8.18
C LEU A 72 -10.47 15.78 7.06
N GLY A 73 -9.24 16.14 7.40
CA GLY A 73 -8.12 16.24 6.47
C GLY A 73 -7.79 14.90 5.82
N MET A 74 -7.74 13.82 6.60
CA MET A 74 -7.55 12.45 6.09
C MET A 74 -8.68 12.05 5.15
N ALA A 75 -9.93 12.31 5.54
CA ALA A 75 -11.08 12.02 4.67
C ALA A 75 -10.99 12.77 3.33
N ALA A 76 -10.66 14.07 3.36
CA ALA A 76 -10.46 14.86 2.14
C ALA A 76 -9.32 14.31 1.28
N MET A 77 -8.21 13.92 1.89
CA MET A 77 -7.08 13.29 1.21
C MET A 77 -7.49 11.98 0.52
N PHE A 78 -8.26 11.12 1.19
CA PHE A 78 -8.77 9.88 0.59
C PHE A 78 -9.68 10.16 -0.61
N VAL A 79 -10.58 11.14 -0.51
CA VAL A 79 -11.44 11.53 -1.65
C VAL A 79 -10.59 11.98 -2.83
N VAL A 80 -9.59 12.83 -2.59
CA VAL A 80 -8.67 13.29 -3.65
C VAL A 80 -7.92 12.11 -4.27
N LEU A 81 -7.38 11.19 -3.47
CA LEU A 81 -6.69 10.01 -3.96
C LEU A 81 -7.59 9.10 -4.80
N ILE A 82 -8.83 8.87 -4.37
CA ILE A 82 -9.81 8.08 -5.14
C ILE A 82 -10.13 8.74 -6.48
N LEU A 83 -10.32 10.07 -6.49
CA LEU A 83 -10.58 10.80 -7.73
C LEU A 83 -9.38 10.79 -8.68
N LEU A 84 -8.17 11.01 -8.17
CA LEU A 84 -6.93 10.91 -8.94
C LEU A 84 -6.75 9.50 -9.52
N PHE A 85 -6.99 8.49 -8.71
CA PHE A 85 -6.90 7.10 -9.13
C PHE A 85 -7.88 6.79 -10.27
N ARG A 86 -9.12 7.26 -10.13
CA ARG A 86 -10.15 7.12 -11.17
C ARG A 86 -9.78 7.81 -12.48
N LEU A 87 -9.06 8.94 -12.42
CA LEU A 87 -8.65 9.70 -13.61
C LEU A 87 -7.45 9.07 -14.34
N ILE A 88 -6.52 8.48 -13.58
CA ILE A 88 -5.23 8.01 -14.11
C ILE A 88 -5.32 6.54 -14.55
N ASN A 89 -6.13 5.74 -13.87
CA ASN A 89 -6.10 4.29 -14.01
C ASN A 89 -7.19 3.76 -14.95
N SER A 90 -6.75 3.15 -16.05
CA SER A 90 -7.59 2.40 -17.00
C SER A 90 -7.53 0.89 -16.78
N THR A 91 -6.70 0.42 -15.83
CA THR A 91 -6.49 -1.00 -15.50
C THR A 91 -7.30 -1.40 -14.27
N SER A 92 -7.25 -2.70 -13.93
CA SER A 92 -7.87 -3.23 -12.72
C SER A 92 -7.42 -2.47 -11.47
N VAL A 93 -8.38 -2.04 -10.65
CA VAL A 93 -8.13 -1.36 -9.37
C VAL A 93 -7.33 -2.25 -8.44
N ILE A 94 -7.60 -3.55 -8.46
CA ILE A 94 -6.92 -4.57 -7.64
C ILE A 94 -5.44 -4.62 -8.01
N ASP A 95 -5.09 -4.70 -9.29
CA ASP A 95 -3.70 -4.75 -9.75
C ASP A 95 -2.93 -3.48 -9.35
N ALA A 96 -3.56 -2.33 -9.48
CA ALA A 96 -2.94 -1.07 -9.08
C ALA A 96 -2.70 -0.98 -7.57
N ILE A 97 -3.63 -1.47 -6.74
CA ILE A 97 -3.44 -1.56 -5.29
C ILE A 97 -2.29 -2.50 -4.96
N TYR A 98 -2.19 -3.66 -5.60
CA TYR A 98 -1.09 -4.60 -5.38
C TYR A 98 0.26 -4.01 -5.73
N VAL A 99 0.36 -3.32 -6.86
CA VAL A 99 1.59 -2.63 -7.26
C VAL A 99 1.98 -1.56 -6.22
N LEU A 100 1.02 -0.74 -5.79
CA LEU A 100 1.26 0.27 -4.76
C LEU A 100 1.70 -0.35 -3.42
N CYS A 101 1.03 -1.44 -3.01
CA CYS A 101 1.40 -2.19 -1.82
C CYS A 101 2.80 -2.79 -1.93
N SER A 102 3.20 -3.29 -3.10
CA SER A 102 4.54 -3.84 -3.32
C SER A 102 5.63 -2.80 -3.12
N TYR A 103 5.40 -1.56 -3.53
CA TYR A 103 6.35 -0.47 -3.33
C TYR A 103 6.38 0.04 -1.88
N THR A 104 5.26 0.03 -1.17
CA THR A 104 5.17 0.55 0.21
C THR A 104 5.50 -0.48 1.28
N TYR A 105 5.01 -1.70 1.13
CA TYR A 105 5.24 -2.77 2.11
C TYR A 105 6.58 -3.48 1.94
N GLY A 106 7.19 -3.42 0.76
CA GLY A 106 8.52 -3.99 0.54
C GLY A 106 9.56 -3.46 1.52
N PRO A 107 9.77 -2.15 1.63
CA PRO A 107 10.69 -1.57 2.62
C PRO A 107 10.32 -1.93 4.06
N LEU A 108 9.03 -1.94 4.41
CA LEU A 108 8.57 -2.33 5.74
C LEU A 108 8.92 -3.80 6.05
N LEU A 109 8.72 -4.69 5.07
CA LEU A 109 9.10 -6.10 5.21
C LEU A 109 10.61 -6.26 5.41
N GLY A 110 11.42 -5.53 4.65
CA GLY A 110 12.88 -5.54 4.76
C GLY A 110 13.37 -5.02 6.12
N LEU A 111 12.81 -3.92 6.61
CA LEU A 111 13.07 -3.34 7.92
C LEU A 111 12.71 -4.32 9.05
N PHE A 112 11.51 -4.88 8.97
CA PHE A 112 11.01 -5.83 9.96
C PHE A 112 11.85 -7.11 10.00
N ALA A 113 12.12 -7.70 8.83
CA ALA A 113 12.96 -8.87 8.71
C ALA A 113 14.38 -8.62 9.24
N PHE A 114 14.95 -7.44 8.94
CA PHE A 114 16.26 -7.06 9.46
C PHE A 114 16.27 -6.96 10.99
N GLY A 115 15.28 -6.30 11.58
CA GLY A 115 15.17 -6.16 13.04
C GLY A 115 14.95 -7.49 13.76
N LEU A 116 14.26 -8.44 13.12
CA LEU A 116 13.96 -9.74 13.70
C LEU A 116 15.13 -10.73 13.58
N LEU A 117 15.79 -10.73 12.42
CA LEU A 117 16.84 -11.72 12.08
C LEU A 117 18.25 -11.26 12.47
N THR A 118 18.44 -9.96 12.70
CA THR A 118 19.76 -9.41 13.00
C THR A 118 19.77 -8.61 14.29
N HIS A 119 20.76 -8.86 15.14
CA HIS A 119 21.03 -8.09 16.36
C HIS A 119 22.05 -6.98 16.10
N ARG A 120 22.21 -6.53 14.85
CA ARG A 120 23.22 -5.53 14.47
C ARG A 120 22.63 -4.13 14.56
N GLY A 121 23.36 -3.21 15.17
CA GLY A 121 23.03 -1.78 15.13
C GLY A 121 23.20 -1.23 13.72
N VAL A 122 22.24 -0.43 13.27
CA VAL A 122 22.27 0.30 12.00
C VAL A 122 22.46 1.79 12.30
N ALA A 123 23.02 2.54 11.36
CA ALA A 123 23.03 3.98 11.47
C ALA A 123 21.60 4.51 11.28
N ASP A 124 20.96 5.03 12.33
CA ASP A 124 19.57 5.49 12.34
C ASP A 124 19.29 6.50 11.21
N ARG A 125 20.30 7.33 10.87
CA ARG A 125 20.20 8.29 9.76
C ARG A 125 20.13 7.64 8.39
N ALA A 126 20.68 6.43 8.20
CA ALA A 126 20.67 5.74 6.91
C ALA A 126 19.34 5.03 6.65
N VAL A 127 18.60 4.65 7.70
CA VAL A 127 17.34 3.90 7.59
C VAL A 127 16.31 4.58 6.68
N PRO A 128 15.95 5.86 6.88
CA PRO A 128 14.95 6.51 6.03
C PRO A 128 15.42 6.64 4.58
N PHE A 129 16.72 6.85 4.34
CA PHE A 129 17.25 6.91 2.98
C PHE A 129 17.16 5.56 2.27
N ILE A 130 17.48 4.47 2.96
CA ILE A 130 17.38 3.12 2.41
C ILE A 130 15.92 2.77 2.15
N ALA A 131 15.00 3.11 3.05
CA ALA A 131 13.57 2.85 2.90
C ALA A 131 12.94 3.59 1.71
N VAL A 132 13.44 4.79 1.37
CA VAL A 132 12.99 5.55 0.19
C VAL A 132 13.73 5.12 -1.07
N ALA A 133 15.02 4.83 -0.98
CA ALA A 133 15.82 4.41 -2.14
C ALA A 133 15.41 3.03 -2.68
N SER A 134 15.00 2.12 -1.80
CA SER A 134 14.63 0.76 -2.19
C SER A 134 13.46 0.70 -3.19
N PRO A 135 12.29 1.35 -2.96
CA PRO A 135 11.22 1.36 -3.94
C PRO A 135 11.60 2.09 -5.24
N LEU A 136 12.45 3.12 -5.17
CA LEU A 136 12.93 3.82 -6.37
C LEU A 136 13.83 2.90 -7.21
N LEU A 137 14.74 2.16 -6.60
CA LEU A 137 15.55 1.16 -7.27
C LEU A 137 14.69 0.03 -7.84
N CYS A 138 13.69 -0.40 -7.10
CA CYS A 138 12.77 -1.43 -7.54
C CYS A 138 11.94 -0.98 -8.75
N PHE A 139 11.49 0.27 -8.76
CA PHE A 139 10.81 0.89 -9.90
C PHE A 139 11.73 0.99 -11.14
N ALA A 140 12.98 1.41 -10.96
CA ALA A 140 13.96 1.46 -12.04
C ALA A 140 14.26 0.07 -12.63
N LEU A 141 14.34 -0.96 -11.77
CA LEU A 141 14.51 -2.35 -12.20
C LEU A 141 13.29 -2.86 -12.97
N ASP A 142 12.07 -2.63 -12.46
CA ASP A 142 10.83 -3.05 -13.12
C ASP A 142 10.69 -2.42 -14.50
N THR A 143 10.90 -1.11 -14.61
CA THR A 143 10.85 -0.40 -15.90
C THR A 143 11.94 -0.87 -16.88
N THR A 144 13.15 -1.15 -16.40
CA THR A 144 14.25 -1.63 -17.24
C THR A 144 14.00 -3.05 -17.75
N VAL A 145 13.56 -3.95 -16.86
CA VAL A 145 13.25 -5.33 -17.22
C VAL A 145 12.05 -5.38 -18.17
N GLN A 146 11.02 -4.57 -17.92
CA GLN A 146 9.87 -4.48 -18.81
C GLN A 146 10.27 -4.00 -20.21
N ALA A 147 11.18 -3.02 -20.31
CA ALA A 147 11.65 -2.50 -21.59
C ALA A 147 12.51 -3.49 -22.36
N THR A 148 13.29 -4.35 -21.67
CA THR A 148 14.24 -5.27 -22.31
C THR A 148 13.65 -6.64 -22.62
N THR A 149 12.81 -7.17 -21.72
CA THR A 149 12.29 -8.54 -21.83
C THR A 149 10.77 -8.59 -22.07
N GLY A 150 10.07 -7.45 -21.94
CA GLY A 150 8.60 -7.40 -21.97
C GLY A 150 7.95 -8.00 -20.72
N TYR A 151 8.73 -8.48 -19.74
CA TYR A 151 8.22 -9.04 -18.50
C TYR A 151 7.88 -7.93 -17.51
N LYS A 152 6.66 -7.96 -16.98
CA LYS A 152 6.21 -7.05 -15.92
C LYS A 152 6.19 -7.81 -14.61
N PHE A 153 6.92 -7.30 -13.61
CA PHE A 153 6.88 -7.88 -12.28
C PHE A 153 5.47 -7.80 -11.68
N GLY A 154 5.05 -8.88 -11.04
CA GLY A 154 3.81 -8.96 -10.29
C GLY A 154 4.06 -8.83 -8.79
N TYR A 155 3.61 -9.83 -8.05
CA TYR A 155 3.75 -9.87 -6.58
C TYR A 155 5.19 -10.09 -6.10
N GLU A 156 6.07 -10.57 -6.96
CA GLU A 156 7.51 -10.75 -6.69
C GLU A 156 8.20 -9.43 -6.37
N LEU A 157 7.64 -8.31 -6.86
CA LEU A 157 8.16 -6.97 -6.63
C LEU A 157 8.26 -6.64 -5.13
N LEU A 158 7.28 -7.12 -4.34
CA LEU A 158 7.29 -6.96 -2.88
C LEU A 158 8.50 -7.64 -2.23
N MET A 159 8.78 -8.88 -2.64
CA MET A 159 9.93 -9.64 -2.11
C MET A 159 11.25 -9.02 -2.54
N LEU A 160 11.35 -8.62 -3.80
CA LEU A 160 12.53 -7.96 -4.34
C LEU A 160 12.83 -6.65 -3.60
N ASN A 161 11.81 -5.82 -3.39
CA ASN A 161 11.93 -4.57 -2.67
C ASN A 161 12.32 -4.79 -1.19
N GLY A 162 11.74 -5.81 -0.53
CA GLY A 162 12.12 -6.23 0.81
C GLY A 162 13.58 -6.69 0.91
N LEU A 163 14.05 -7.47 -0.08
CA LEU A 163 15.44 -7.92 -0.15
C LEU A 163 16.43 -6.76 -0.37
N ILE A 164 16.09 -5.80 -1.23
CA ILE A 164 16.90 -4.60 -1.47
C ILE A 164 17.04 -3.81 -0.17
N THR A 165 15.93 -3.60 0.55
CA THR A 165 15.92 -2.90 1.84
C THR A 165 16.75 -3.64 2.88
N PHE A 166 16.55 -4.94 3.03
CA PHE A 166 17.30 -5.78 3.96
C PHE A 166 18.81 -5.72 3.68
N SER A 167 19.19 -5.86 2.40
CA SER A 167 20.59 -5.81 1.97
C SER A 167 21.23 -4.44 2.23
N GLY A 168 20.48 -3.36 1.97
CA GLY A 168 20.94 -1.99 2.24
C GLY A 168 21.19 -1.76 3.73
N LEU A 169 20.29 -2.25 4.60
CA LEU A 169 20.46 -2.18 6.05
C LEU A 169 21.66 -3.02 6.53
N TRP A 170 21.85 -4.19 5.95
CA TRP A 170 22.98 -5.06 6.26
C TRP A 170 24.31 -4.37 5.95
N VAL A 171 24.43 -3.76 4.77
CA VAL A 171 25.62 -2.99 4.37
C VAL A 171 25.83 -1.79 5.29
N SER A 172 24.78 -1.04 5.62
CA SER A 172 24.86 0.09 6.56
C SER A 172 25.35 -0.32 7.94
N GLY A 173 24.91 -1.49 8.42
CA GLY A 173 25.40 -2.05 9.69
C GLY A 173 26.87 -2.46 9.68
N MET A 174 27.38 -2.90 8.52
CA MET A 174 28.82 -3.20 8.39
C MET A 174 29.67 -1.94 8.44
N VAL A 175 29.24 -0.87 7.75
CA VAL A 175 29.96 0.41 7.71
C VAL A 175 30.01 1.05 9.10
N LYS A 176 28.93 0.99 9.88
CA LYS A 176 28.92 1.51 11.26
C LYS A 176 29.94 0.80 12.14
N LYS A 177 30.05 -0.52 12.04
CA LYS A 177 31.01 -1.31 12.84
C LYS A 177 32.46 -0.97 12.52
N GLN A 178 32.79 -0.59 11.29
CA GLN A 178 34.15 -0.15 10.91
C GLN A 178 34.50 1.22 11.47
N GLY A 179 33.52 2.14 11.61
CA GLY A 179 33.73 3.48 12.16
C GLY A 179 33.89 3.54 13.68
N GLU A 180 33.51 2.48 14.41
CA GLU A 180 33.70 2.37 15.87
C GLU A 180 35.09 1.82 16.27
N HIS A 181 35.90 1.37 15.29
CA HIS A 181 37.23 0.82 15.51
C HIS A 181 38.38 1.77 15.07
N VAL A 182 38.08 2.99 14.68
CA VAL A 182 39.02 4.08 14.38
C VAL A 182 38.85 5.20 15.37
#